data_ad66d9d058ad93b9d93950fedf91017a
#
_entry.id   ad66d9d058ad93b9d93950fedf91017a
#
_cell.length_a   1.000
_cell.length_b   1.000
_cell.length_c   1.000
_cell.angle_alpha   90.00
_cell.angle_beta   90.00
_cell.angle_gamma   90.00
#
_symmetry.space_group_name_H-M   'P 1'
#
loop_
_entity.id
_entity.type
_entity.pdbx_description
1 polymer ?
#
loop_
_entity_poly.entity_id
_entity_poly.type
_entity_poly.pdbx_seq_one_letter_code
_entity_poly.pdbx_strand_id
1 'polypeptide(L)'
;MFAKIVKSALISGSIIAALSASSALAQEKNVLMVLWKSWMPADKAFAQKLKDAGVKVNYSEVNADQDRSKLATAIREVEGDIAAKKFDMIYSYGTVSTQVTKATVKNNTPVVFNIVFDPVGANLVASKEAPGANITGVTNGVPIKMQFDVFTKLKPIKDLLVLFNSREPNSNIIERDVREWAQAAGVNVISRRVTPDTTSLKDVLEEVKSGKIAVDSLYAGADNYLASVAKEVQAAVGDKVRLYGGTQTYTLAGWLAAYVPSNDAMGQAAAEQAIKVLNGADPAKLPVVLPKPQLFISDAAAKKHGITPPSEAALES
;
A
#
# COMPACT_ATOMS: atom_id res chain seq x y z
N MET A 1 37.64 86.83 21.27
CA MET A 1 36.77 86.19 20.25
C MET A 1 36.61 84.75 20.65
N PHE A 2 35.51 84.40 21.25
CA PHE A 2 35.33 83.06 21.89
C PHE A 2 34.62 82.10 21.02
N ALA A 3 35.24 80.96 20.73
CA ALA A 3 34.63 79.83 20.07
C ALA A 3 33.97 78.93 21.12
N LYS A 4 32.67 78.71 21.02
CA LYS A 4 31.90 77.76 21.81
C LYS A 4 32.01 76.35 21.29
N ILE A 5 32.50 75.43 22.08
CA ILE A 5 32.51 73.99 21.83
C ILE A 5 31.15 73.43 22.22
N VAL A 6 30.43 72.83 21.26
CA VAL A 6 29.22 72.09 21.50
C VAL A 6 29.59 70.59 21.61
N LYS A 7 29.36 69.98 22.75
CA LYS A 7 29.49 68.53 22.98
C LYS A 7 28.24 67.86 22.46
N SER A 8 28.37 67.03 21.43
CA SER A 8 27.32 66.09 20.97
C SER A 8 27.38 64.82 21.80
N ALA A 9 26.31 64.55 22.54
CA ALA A 9 26.12 63.26 23.21
C ALA A 9 25.55 62.25 22.23
N LEU A 10 26.30 61.15 21.96
CA LEU A 10 25.86 60.02 21.25
C LEU A 10 24.99 59.12 22.16
N ILE A 11 23.70 59.09 21.92
CA ILE A 11 22.79 58.13 22.52
C ILE A 11 22.82 56.87 21.66
N SER A 12 23.51 55.82 22.15
CA SER A 12 23.47 54.50 21.59
C SER A 12 22.15 53.81 21.95
N GLY A 13 21.20 53.88 21.05
CA GLY A 13 19.96 53.13 21.18
C GLY A 13 20.18 51.66 20.77
N SER A 14 20.31 50.77 21.74
CA SER A 14 20.29 49.33 21.53
C SER A 14 18.87 48.90 21.13
N ILE A 15 18.65 48.64 19.86
CA ILE A 15 17.42 48.00 19.39
C ILE A 15 17.55 46.51 19.72
N ILE A 16 16.92 46.09 20.80
CA ILE A 16 16.67 44.68 21.10
C ILE A 16 15.57 44.23 20.13
N ALA A 17 15.96 43.61 19.03
CA ALA A 17 15.05 42.87 18.19
C ALA A 17 14.60 41.62 18.97
N ALA A 18 13.47 41.72 19.63
CA ALA A 18 12.78 40.55 20.19
C ALA A 18 12.36 39.68 19.00
N LEU A 19 13.12 38.59 18.72
CA LEU A 19 12.66 37.47 17.88
C LEU A 19 11.48 36.84 18.62
N SER A 20 10.28 37.30 18.31
CA SER A 20 9.05 36.59 18.61
C SER A 20 9.08 35.33 17.71
N ALA A 21 9.65 34.24 18.24
CA ALA A 21 9.39 32.92 17.72
C ALA A 21 7.89 32.64 17.97
N SER A 22 7.06 33.10 17.07
CA SER A 22 5.68 32.62 16.97
C SER A 22 5.79 31.12 16.76
N SER A 23 5.56 30.36 17.83
CA SER A 23 5.16 28.96 17.70
C SER A 23 3.87 29.00 16.87
N ALA A 24 3.99 28.95 15.54
CA ALA A 24 2.86 28.71 14.70
C ALA A 24 2.31 27.36 15.18
N LEU A 25 1.21 27.41 15.94
CA LEU A 25 0.43 26.23 16.24
C LEU A 25 0.26 25.54 14.91
N ALA A 26 0.89 24.37 14.73
CA ALA A 26 0.83 23.64 13.48
C ALA A 26 -0.66 23.51 13.15
N GLN A 27 -1.09 24.15 12.06
CA GLN A 27 -2.48 24.16 11.64
C GLN A 27 -2.91 22.70 11.48
N GLU A 28 -4.00 22.33 12.12
CA GLU A 28 -4.58 21.00 12.00
C GLU A 28 -4.96 20.73 10.53
N LYS A 29 -4.56 19.58 10.03
CA LYS A 29 -4.78 19.17 8.65
C LYS A 29 -5.99 18.24 8.54
N ASN A 30 -6.85 18.49 7.58
CA ASN A 30 -8.01 17.64 7.32
C ASN A 30 -7.66 16.63 6.23
N VAL A 31 -7.67 15.35 6.57
CA VAL A 31 -7.38 14.25 5.63
C VAL A 31 -8.60 13.36 5.46
N LEU A 32 -9.04 13.21 4.22
CA LEU A 32 -10.06 12.23 3.87
C LEU A 32 -9.41 10.87 3.62
N MET A 33 -9.74 9.88 4.45
CA MET A 33 -9.30 8.49 4.31
C MET A 33 -10.29 7.74 3.43
N VAL A 34 -9.87 7.34 2.23
CA VAL A 34 -10.66 6.51 1.31
C VAL A 34 -10.16 5.07 1.43
N LEU A 35 -10.87 4.26 2.22
CA LEU A 35 -10.48 2.93 2.62
C LEU A 35 -11.25 1.87 1.84
N TRP A 36 -10.58 0.78 1.45
CA TRP A 36 -11.24 -0.38 0.85
C TRP A 36 -12.03 -1.19 1.89
N LYS A 37 -11.53 -1.19 3.12
CA LYS A 37 -12.10 -1.84 4.30
C LYS A 37 -11.85 -0.92 5.51
N SER A 38 -12.07 -1.38 6.72
CA SER A 38 -11.63 -0.69 7.93
C SER A 38 -10.10 -0.48 7.97
N TRP A 39 -9.62 0.32 8.90
CA TRP A 39 -8.19 0.61 9.09
C TRP A 39 -7.32 -0.64 9.15
N MET A 40 -6.46 -0.79 8.18
CA MET A 40 -5.47 -1.86 8.08
C MET A 40 -4.16 -1.48 8.80
N PRO A 41 -3.24 -2.43 9.04
CA PRO A 41 -1.95 -2.13 9.70
C PRO A 41 -1.18 -0.99 9.04
N ALA A 42 -1.14 -0.91 7.72
CA ALA A 42 -0.47 0.17 7.00
C ALA A 42 -1.12 1.55 7.21
N ASP A 43 -2.45 1.61 7.36
CA ASP A 43 -3.16 2.88 7.64
C ASP A 43 -2.86 3.37 9.07
N LYS A 44 -2.74 2.43 10.02
CA LYS A 44 -2.33 2.75 11.39
C LYS A 44 -0.89 3.25 11.45
N ALA A 45 0.02 2.61 10.72
CA ALA A 45 1.41 3.04 10.61
C ALA A 45 1.54 4.42 9.94
N PHE A 46 0.71 4.71 8.93
CA PHE A 46 0.58 6.02 8.31
C PHE A 46 0.18 7.09 9.34
N ALA A 47 -0.90 6.88 10.08
CA ALA A 47 -1.39 7.84 11.08
C ALA A 47 -0.37 8.03 12.23
N GLN A 48 0.25 6.94 12.69
CA GLN A 48 1.27 7.00 13.72
C GLN A 48 2.49 7.82 13.28
N LYS A 49 2.98 7.62 12.04
CA LYS A 49 4.12 8.37 11.49
C LYS A 49 3.81 9.86 11.36
N LEU A 50 2.58 10.24 10.95
CA LEU A 50 2.16 11.65 10.92
C LEU A 50 2.17 12.27 12.34
N LYS A 51 1.63 11.53 13.31
CA LYS A 51 1.64 11.95 14.72
C LYS A 51 3.06 12.13 15.26
N ASP A 52 3.96 11.18 14.98
CA ASP A 52 5.36 11.22 15.42
C ASP A 52 6.13 12.39 14.77
N ALA A 53 5.74 12.79 13.56
CA ALA A 53 6.24 13.97 12.88
C ALA A 53 5.62 15.29 13.38
N GLY A 54 4.75 15.26 14.38
CA GLY A 54 4.09 16.43 14.94
C GLY A 54 2.97 17.01 14.07
N VAL A 55 2.53 16.29 13.02
CA VAL A 55 1.41 16.73 12.17
C VAL A 55 0.10 16.40 12.88
N LYS A 56 -0.65 17.44 13.25
CA LYS A 56 -2.01 17.27 13.77
C LYS A 56 -2.97 17.02 12.62
N VAL A 57 -3.70 15.90 12.65
CA VAL A 57 -4.60 15.51 11.57
C VAL A 57 -5.99 15.21 12.13
N ASN A 58 -6.98 15.81 11.50
CA ASN A 58 -8.38 15.47 11.65
C ASN A 58 -8.78 14.53 10.50
N TYR A 59 -9.15 13.30 10.83
CA TYR A 59 -9.48 12.26 9.86
C TYR A 59 -10.99 12.20 9.62
N SER A 60 -11.38 12.24 8.35
CA SER A 60 -12.70 11.84 7.88
C SER A 60 -12.57 10.56 7.08
N GLU A 61 -13.57 9.68 7.11
CA GLU A 61 -13.47 8.36 6.50
C GLU A 61 -14.58 8.11 5.49
N VAL A 62 -14.19 7.46 4.38
CA VAL A 62 -15.09 6.82 3.41
C VAL A 62 -14.64 5.38 3.30
N ASN A 63 -15.54 4.43 3.56
CA ASN A 63 -15.25 3.02 3.55
C ASN A 63 -16.03 2.31 2.43
N ALA A 64 -15.32 1.52 1.63
CA ALA A 64 -15.90 0.74 0.54
C ALA A 64 -16.67 -0.50 1.01
N ASP A 65 -16.41 -1.01 2.20
CA ASP A 65 -16.84 -2.36 2.63
C ASP A 65 -16.56 -3.43 1.58
N GLN A 66 -15.44 -3.29 0.88
CA GLN A 66 -15.02 -4.17 -0.22
C GLN A 66 -15.96 -4.12 -1.47
N ASP A 67 -16.77 -3.07 -1.59
CA ASP A 67 -17.69 -2.86 -2.71
C ASP A 67 -17.36 -1.56 -3.45
N ARG A 68 -17.01 -1.69 -4.74
CA ARG A 68 -16.66 -0.55 -5.60
C ARG A 68 -17.82 0.42 -5.78
N SER A 69 -19.06 -0.06 -5.85
CA SER A 69 -20.23 0.77 -6.07
C SER A 69 -20.60 1.57 -4.82
N LYS A 70 -20.51 0.94 -3.65
CA LYS A 70 -20.65 1.62 -2.35
C LYS A 70 -19.62 2.72 -2.21
N LEU A 71 -18.35 2.43 -2.55
CA LEU A 71 -17.29 3.44 -2.49
C LEU A 71 -17.56 4.64 -3.37
N ALA A 72 -17.98 4.42 -4.62
CA ALA A 72 -18.31 5.51 -5.53
C ALA A 72 -19.48 6.38 -5.01
N THR A 73 -20.47 5.76 -4.37
CA THR A 73 -21.59 6.47 -3.74
C THR A 73 -21.11 7.28 -2.54
N ALA A 74 -20.34 6.67 -1.63
CA ALA A 74 -19.84 7.35 -0.44
C ALA A 74 -18.88 8.52 -0.75
N ILE A 75 -18.06 8.42 -1.80
CA ILE A 75 -17.24 9.57 -2.24
C ILE A 75 -18.12 10.71 -2.79
N ARG A 76 -19.21 10.41 -3.50
CA ARG A 76 -20.15 11.46 -3.98
C ARG A 76 -20.85 12.18 -2.84
N GLU A 77 -21.17 11.50 -1.74
CA GLU A 77 -21.79 12.12 -0.56
C GLU A 77 -20.88 13.20 0.06
N VAL A 78 -19.57 13.07 -0.06
CA VAL A 78 -18.58 14.05 0.43
C VAL A 78 -18.02 14.94 -0.70
N GLU A 79 -18.52 14.82 -1.94
CA GLU A 79 -18.00 15.57 -3.10
C GLU A 79 -18.13 17.09 -2.90
N GLY A 80 -19.23 17.56 -2.26
CA GLY A 80 -19.41 18.95 -1.90
C GLY A 80 -18.33 19.47 -0.95
N ASP A 81 -17.93 18.68 0.02
CA ASP A 81 -16.87 19.02 0.97
C ASP A 81 -15.49 19.01 0.30
N ILE A 82 -15.25 18.06 -0.61
CA ILE A 82 -14.05 18.04 -1.44
C ILE A 82 -13.97 19.28 -2.32
N ALA A 83 -15.07 19.63 -3.01
CA ALA A 83 -15.16 20.82 -3.87
C ALA A 83 -14.96 22.13 -3.08
N ALA A 84 -15.48 22.20 -1.86
CA ALA A 84 -15.30 23.31 -0.94
C ALA A 84 -13.91 23.37 -0.30
N LYS A 85 -12.98 22.47 -0.69
CA LYS A 85 -11.60 22.37 -0.15
C LYS A 85 -11.55 22.20 1.37
N LYS A 86 -12.49 21.46 1.95
CA LYS A 86 -12.49 21.15 3.38
C LYS A 86 -11.37 20.16 3.74
N PHE A 87 -10.84 19.42 2.77
CA PHE A 87 -9.74 18.50 2.93
C PHE A 87 -8.46 19.04 2.31
N ASP A 88 -7.36 19.01 3.07
CA ASP A 88 -6.03 19.36 2.61
C ASP A 88 -5.46 18.28 1.69
N MET A 89 -5.87 17.01 1.88
CA MET A 89 -5.40 15.85 1.13
C MET A 89 -6.40 14.69 1.26
N ILE A 90 -6.38 13.83 0.23
CA ILE A 90 -7.06 12.53 0.26
C ILE A 90 -6.00 11.44 0.36
N TYR A 91 -6.11 10.57 1.37
CA TYR A 91 -5.41 9.29 1.42
C TYR A 91 -6.28 8.21 0.79
N SER A 92 -5.69 7.32 -0.03
CA SER A 92 -6.45 6.26 -0.69
C SER A 92 -5.74 4.91 -0.58
N TYR A 93 -6.43 3.89 -0.06
CA TYR A 93 -5.88 2.55 0.13
C TYR A 93 -6.22 1.61 -1.02
N GLY A 94 -5.19 1.11 -1.71
CA GLY A 94 -5.30 0.07 -2.74
C GLY A 94 -5.74 0.56 -4.12
N THR A 95 -5.58 -0.30 -5.12
CA THR A 95 -5.79 0.06 -6.53
C THR A 95 -7.23 0.48 -6.82
N VAL A 96 -8.21 -0.31 -6.35
CA VAL A 96 -9.63 -0.06 -6.64
C VAL A 96 -10.09 1.26 -6.03
N SER A 97 -9.78 1.50 -4.74
CA SER A 97 -10.14 2.75 -4.06
C SER A 97 -9.51 3.96 -4.73
N THR A 98 -8.25 3.86 -5.14
CA THR A 98 -7.54 4.95 -5.81
C THR A 98 -8.12 5.24 -7.20
N GLN A 99 -8.51 4.22 -7.96
CA GLN A 99 -9.18 4.40 -9.25
C GLN A 99 -10.53 5.11 -9.09
N VAL A 100 -11.34 4.71 -8.09
CA VAL A 100 -12.63 5.34 -7.82
C VAL A 100 -12.41 6.78 -7.37
N THR A 101 -11.46 7.03 -6.47
CA THR A 101 -11.09 8.39 -6.03
C THR A 101 -10.71 9.27 -7.22
N LYS A 102 -9.78 8.82 -8.06
CA LYS A 102 -9.34 9.58 -9.25
C LYS A 102 -10.48 9.85 -10.22
N ALA A 103 -11.40 8.91 -10.39
CA ALA A 103 -12.54 9.06 -11.30
C ALA A 103 -13.62 10.03 -10.77
N THR A 104 -13.77 10.11 -9.45
CA THR A 104 -14.85 10.89 -8.81
C THR A 104 -14.36 12.29 -8.41
N VAL A 105 -13.14 12.42 -7.87
CA VAL A 105 -12.58 13.70 -7.44
C VAL A 105 -12.15 14.53 -8.65
N LYS A 106 -12.89 15.58 -8.96
CA LYS A 106 -12.69 16.44 -10.15
C LYS A 106 -11.86 17.68 -9.88
N ASN A 107 -11.63 18.01 -8.63
CA ASN A 107 -10.86 19.18 -8.24
C ASN A 107 -9.36 18.83 -8.03
N ASN A 108 -8.59 19.86 -7.66
CA ASN A 108 -7.16 19.72 -7.42
C ASN A 108 -6.82 19.30 -5.98
N THR A 109 -7.72 18.64 -5.24
CA THR A 109 -7.37 18.10 -3.92
C THR A 109 -6.31 17.01 -4.09
N PRO A 110 -5.13 17.15 -3.46
CA PRO A 110 -4.04 16.20 -3.63
C PRO A 110 -4.43 14.79 -3.15
N VAL A 111 -3.98 13.78 -3.87
CA VAL A 111 -4.19 12.37 -3.50
C VAL A 111 -2.85 11.69 -3.21
N VAL A 112 -2.74 11.06 -2.05
CA VAL A 112 -1.64 10.16 -1.72
C VAL A 112 -2.20 8.75 -1.58
N PHE A 113 -1.85 7.87 -2.52
CA PHE A 113 -2.26 6.48 -2.44
C PHE A 113 -1.25 5.63 -1.66
N ASN A 114 -1.73 4.53 -1.10
CA ASN A 114 -0.91 3.50 -0.48
C ASN A 114 -1.33 2.11 -0.98
N ILE A 115 -0.36 1.19 -1.07
CA ILE A 115 -0.59 -0.22 -1.47
C ILE A 115 -1.27 -0.34 -2.85
N VAL A 116 -0.77 0.39 -3.84
CA VAL A 116 -1.14 0.21 -5.24
C VAL A 116 -0.06 -0.62 -5.94
N PHE A 117 -0.42 -1.78 -6.49
CA PHE A 117 0.54 -2.72 -7.08
C PHE A 117 1.22 -2.13 -8.32
N ASP A 118 0.45 -1.72 -9.31
CA ASP A 118 0.95 -1.08 -10.53
C ASP A 118 0.19 0.23 -10.81
N PRO A 119 0.68 1.35 -10.31
CA PRO A 119 0.01 2.64 -10.49
C PRO A 119 0.02 3.14 -11.94
N VAL A 120 0.97 2.69 -12.77
CA VAL A 120 1.03 3.04 -14.20
C VAL A 120 0.05 2.18 -14.98
N GLY A 121 0.11 0.86 -14.83
CA GLY A 121 -0.82 -0.07 -15.51
C GLY A 121 -2.28 0.12 -15.05
N ALA A 122 -2.50 0.62 -13.83
CA ALA A 122 -3.82 1.02 -13.35
C ALA A 122 -4.29 2.39 -13.85
N ASN A 123 -3.50 3.08 -14.69
CA ASN A 123 -3.77 4.43 -15.21
C ASN A 123 -3.95 5.50 -14.11
N LEU A 124 -3.23 5.37 -13.00
CA LEU A 124 -3.27 6.33 -11.90
C LEU A 124 -2.24 7.44 -12.09
N VAL A 125 -1.06 7.11 -12.56
CA VAL A 125 0.06 8.02 -12.81
C VAL A 125 0.64 7.80 -14.20
N ALA A 126 1.33 8.80 -14.74
CA ALA A 126 1.99 8.69 -16.05
C ALA A 126 3.24 7.81 -15.97
N SER A 127 4.06 8.01 -14.94
CA SER A 127 5.20 7.15 -14.59
C SER A 127 5.40 7.16 -13.07
N LYS A 128 6.25 6.26 -12.57
CA LYS A 128 6.61 6.24 -11.14
C LYS A 128 7.53 7.40 -10.76
N GLU A 129 8.37 7.84 -11.66
CA GLU A 129 9.33 8.94 -11.46
C GLU A 129 8.66 10.31 -11.51
N ALA A 130 7.66 10.47 -12.38
CA ALA A 130 6.90 11.70 -12.58
C ALA A 130 5.42 11.36 -12.77
N PRO A 131 4.63 11.34 -11.69
CA PRO A 131 3.21 10.99 -11.73
C PRO A 131 2.37 11.81 -12.70
N GLY A 132 2.69 13.10 -12.91
CA GLY A 132 2.10 13.95 -13.95
C GLY A 132 0.65 14.37 -13.69
N ALA A 133 0.11 14.10 -12.51
CA ALA A 133 -1.23 14.47 -12.09
C ALA A 133 -1.23 14.83 -10.59
N ASN A 134 -2.36 15.32 -10.07
CA ASN A 134 -2.46 15.70 -8.65
C ASN A 134 -2.56 14.47 -7.72
N ILE A 135 -1.70 13.46 -7.99
CA ILE A 135 -1.69 12.18 -7.29
C ILE A 135 -0.27 11.61 -7.24
N THR A 136 0.13 11.10 -6.09
CA THR A 136 1.37 10.35 -5.86
C THR A 136 1.09 9.27 -4.80
N GLY A 137 2.13 8.54 -4.37
CA GLY A 137 1.94 7.59 -3.27
C GLY A 137 2.99 6.50 -3.21
N VAL A 138 2.57 5.35 -2.68
CA VAL A 138 3.43 4.22 -2.37
C VAL A 138 2.90 2.96 -3.05
N THR A 139 3.78 2.31 -3.81
CA THR A 139 3.50 1.02 -4.46
C THR A 139 4.02 -0.15 -3.62
N ASN A 140 3.29 -1.25 -3.62
CA ASN A 140 3.75 -2.55 -3.12
C ASN A 140 4.16 -3.49 -4.27
N GLY A 141 4.26 -2.97 -5.49
CA GLY A 141 4.54 -3.73 -6.71
C GLY A 141 5.98 -4.20 -6.81
N VAL A 142 6.36 -5.18 -5.99
CA VAL A 142 7.60 -5.92 -6.17
C VAL A 142 7.49 -6.76 -7.45
N PRO A 143 8.44 -6.66 -8.39
CA PRO A 143 8.40 -7.45 -9.63
C PRO A 143 8.22 -8.94 -9.34
N ILE A 144 7.32 -9.60 -10.07
CA ILE A 144 6.99 -11.02 -9.87
C ILE A 144 8.25 -11.89 -9.95
N LYS A 145 9.14 -11.62 -10.91
CA LYS A 145 10.41 -12.33 -11.00
C LYS A 145 11.22 -12.28 -9.71
N MET A 146 11.29 -11.11 -9.05
CA MET A 146 12.04 -10.98 -7.78
C MET A 146 11.39 -11.80 -6.66
N GLN A 147 10.06 -11.83 -6.58
CA GLN A 147 9.35 -12.62 -5.59
C GLN A 147 9.64 -14.11 -5.79
N PHE A 148 9.48 -14.61 -7.01
CA PHE A 148 9.69 -16.02 -7.31
C PHE A 148 11.16 -16.45 -7.30
N ASP A 149 12.11 -15.56 -7.61
CA ASP A 149 13.55 -15.83 -7.41
C ASP A 149 13.87 -16.11 -5.93
N VAL A 150 13.13 -15.48 -4.99
CA VAL A 150 13.25 -15.76 -3.56
C VAL A 150 12.51 -17.05 -3.19
N PHE A 151 11.28 -17.24 -3.65
CA PHE A 151 10.48 -18.42 -3.30
C PHE A 151 11.11 -19.73 -3.81
N THR A 152 11.64 -19.74 -5.01
CA THR A 152 12.31 -20.92 -5.59
C THR A 152 13.61 -21.30 -4.89
N LYS A 153 14.28 -20.32 -4.24
CA LYS A 153 15.43 -20.59 -3.38
C LYS A 153 15.04 -21.27 -2.06
N LEU A 154 13.84 -21.00 -1.54
CA LEU A 154 13.34 -21.71 -0.36
C LEU A 154 13.06 -23.18 -0.68
N LYS A 155 12.39 -23.42 -1.79
CA LYS A 155 12.13 -24.75 -2.33
C LYS A 155 11.72 -24.66 -3.81
N PRO A 156 12.22 -25.52 -4.70
CA PRO A 156 11.84 -25.50 -6.12
C PRO A 156 10.33 -25.59 -6.32
N ILE A 157 9.79 -24.79 -7.26
CA ILE A 157 8.40 -24.82 -7.69
C ILE A 157 8.33 -25.46 -9.06
N LYS A 158 7.48 -26.46 -9.24
CA LYS A 158 7.28 -27.18 -10.51
C LYS A 158 5.87 -26.97 -11.04
N ASP A 159 4.87 -27.12 -10.17
CA ASP A 159 3.46 -27.06 -10.49
C ASP A 159 2.79 -25.99 -9.60
N LEU A 160 2.41 -24.87 -10.20
CA LEU A 160 1.92 -23.67 -9.51
C LEU A 160 0.43 -23.44 -9.79
N LEU A 161 -0.38 -23.36 -8.73
CA LEU A 161 -1.73 -22.81 -8.82
C LEU A 161 -1.69 -21.32 -8.56
N VAL A 162 -2.27 -20.51 -9.44
CA VAL A 162 -2.45 -19.07 -9.25
C VAL A 162 -3.93 -18.79 -9.03
N LEU A 163 -4.26 -18.21 -7.86
CA LEU A 163 -5.60 -17.68 -7.61
C LEU A 163 -5.63 -16.19 -7.92
N PHE A 164 -6.67 -15.76 -8.64
CA PHE A 164 -6.86 -14.35 -8.97
C PHE A 164 -8.33 -13.94 -9.01
N ASN A 165 -8.61 -12.69 -8.61
CA ASN A 165 -9.95 -12.10 -8.70
C ASN A 165 -10.01 -11.16 -9.91
N SER A 166 -10.71 -11.56 -10.96
CA SER A 166 -10.79 -10.76 -12.20
C SER A 166 -11.53 -9.43 -12.06
N ARG A 167 -12.20 -9.17 -10.91
CA ARG A 167 -12.82 -7.89 -10.60
C ARG A 167 -11.81 -6.83 -10.12
N GLU A 168 -10.58 -7.26 -9.79
CA GLU A 168 -9.50 -6.37 -9.38
C GLU A 168 -8.44 -6.26 -10.48
N PRO A 169 -8.19 -5.05 -11.04
CA PRO A 169 -7.22 -4.86 -12.12
C PRO A 169 -5.80 -5.32 -11.76
N ASN A 170 -5.35 -5.05 -10.53
CA ASN A 170 -4.06 -5.51 -10.00
C ASN A 170 -3.93 -7.03 -10.04
N SER A 171 -5.00 -7.76 -9.73
CA SER A 171 -5.01 -9.22 -9.71
C SER A 171 -4.82 -9.82 -11.11
N ASN A 172 -5.45 -9.22 -12.13
CA ASN A 172 -5.27 -9.63 -13.53
C ASN A 172 -3.85 -9.36 -14.03
N ILE A 173 -3.26 -8.21 -13.67
CA ILE A 173 -1.87 -7.87 -14.03
C ILE A 173 -0.92 -8.89 -13.42
N ILE A 174 -1.08 -9.18 -12.14
CA ILE A 174 -0.23 -10.13 -11.41
C ILE A 174 -0.35 -11.54 -12.00
N GLU A 175 -1.54 -12.01 -12.31
CA GLU A 175 -1.75 -13.33 -12.93
C GLU A 175 -1.01 -13.44 -14.26
N ARG A 176 -1.11 -12.43 -15.13
CA ARG A 176 -0.38 -12.37 -16.39
C ARG A 176 1.14 -12.43 -16.15
N ASP A 177 1.66 -11.59 -15.25
CA ASP A 177 3.09 -11.49 -14.98
C ASP A 177 3.65 -12.80 -14.36
N VAL A 178 2.85 -13.51 -13.55
CA VAL A 178 3.20 -14.84 -13.04
C VAL A 178 3.27 -15.86 -14.16
N ARG A 179 2.33 -15.86 -15.10
CA ARG A 179 2.36 -16.77 -16.26
C ARG A 179 3.57 -16.52 -17.15
N GLU A 180 3.91 -15.25 -17.39
CA GLU A 180 5.10 -14.87 -18.16
C GLU A 180 6.37 -15.37 -17.47
N TRP A 181 6.50 -15.15 -16.17
CA TRP A 181 7.62 -15.67 -15.39
C TRP A 181 7.69 -17.20 -15.44
N ALA A 182 6.59 -17.89 -15.23
CA ALA A 182 6.52 -19.34 -15.17
C ALA A 182 6.89 -19.98 -16.52
N GLN A 183 6.43 -19.40 -17.62
CA GLN A 183 6.82 -19.83 -18.97
C GLN A 183 8.34 -19.75 -19.17
N ALA A 184 8.95 -18.63 -18.74
CA ALA A 184 10.40 -18.45 -18.81
C ALA A 184 11.19 -19.39 -17.89
N ALA A 185 10.60 -19.77 -16.75
CA ALA A 185 11.20 -20.64 -15.74
C ALA A 185 10.94 -22.13 -15.94
N GLY A 186 10.11 -22.53 -16.92
CA GLY A 186 9.71 -23.92 -17.14
C GLY A 186 8.80 -24.48 -16.04
N VAL A 187 8.00 -23.60 -15.38
CA VAL A 187 7.04 -23.97 -14.34
C VAL A 187 5.66 -24.18 -14.95
N ASN A 188 4.99 -25.27 -14.59
CA ASN A 188 3.60 -25.49 -15.00
C ASN A 188 2.68 -24.58 -14.19
N VAL A 189 1.79 -23.84 -14.84
CA VAL A 189 0.84 -22.95 -14.19
C VAL A 189 -0.60 -23.35 -14.49
N ILE A 190 -1.38 -23.44 -13.42
CA ILE A 190 -2.85 -23.52 -13.46
C ILE A 190 -3.40 -22.23 -12.87
N SER A 191 -4.01 -21.37 -13.67
CA SER A 191 -4.71 -20.18 -13.18
C SER A 191 -6.17 -20.50 -12.88
N ARG A 192 -6.66 -20.07 -11.73
CA ARG A 192 -8.06 -20.19 -11.33
C ARG A 192 -8.61 -18.83 -10.90
N ARG A 193 -9.64 -18.42 -11.63
CA ARG A 193 -10.40 -17.24 -11.26
C ARG A 193 -11.30 -17.56 -10.07
N VAL A 194 -11.20 -16.74 -9.05
CA VAL A 194 -12.12 -16.75 -7.90
C VAL A 194 -12.86 -15.43 -7.82
N THR A 195 -14.12 -15.48 -7.46
CA THR A 195 -14.99 -14.30 -7.46
C THR A 195 -15.70 -14.23 -6.11
N PRO A 196 -15.66 -13.07 -5.42
CA PRO A 196 -16.45 -12.86 -4.21
C PRO A 196 -17.93 -13.22 -4.43
N ASP A 197 -18.61 -13.65 -3.39
CA ASP A 197 -20.05 -13.98 -3.39
C ASP A 197 -20.44 -15.15 -4.31
N THR A 198 -19.48 -16.03 -4.62
CA THR A 198 -19.70 -17.27 -5.39
C THR A 198 -19.05 -18.47 -4.71
N THR A 199 -19.31 -19.68 -5.23
CA THR A 199 -18.67 -20.92 -4.75
C THR A 199 -17.25 -21.11 -5.30
N SER A 200 -16.80 -20.25 -6.23
CA SER A 200 -15.58 -20.49 -7.04
C SER A 200 -14.33 -20.76 -6.21
N LEU A 201 -14.13 -20.07 -5.08
CA LEU A 201 -13.01 -20.35 -4.19
C LEU A 201 -13.13 -21.73 -3.55
N LYS A 202 -14.29 -22.04 -2.97
CA LYS A 202 -14.57 -23.34 -2.34
C LYS A 202 -14.37 -24.49 -3.32
N ASP A 203 -14.86 -24.35 -4.55
CA ASP A 203 -14.76 -25.38 -5.59
C ASP A 203 -13.29 -25.67 -5.95
N VAL A 204 -12.47 -24.63 -6.13
CA VAL A 204 -11.03 -24.77 -6.39
C VAL A 204 -10.31 -25.42 -5.20
N LEU A 205 -10.62 -25.02 -3.97
CA LEU A 205 -10.00 -25.60 -2.78
C LEU A 205 -10.35 -27.08 -2.61
N GLU A 206 -11.57 -27.51 -2.94
CA GLU A 206 -11.97 -28.92 -2.96
C GLU A 206 -11.27 -29.69 -4.10
N GLU A 207 -11.06 -29.09 -5.28
CA GLU A 207 -10.28 -29.70 -6.36
C GLU A 207 -8.80 -29.95 -5.94
N VAL A 208 -8.20 -29.03 -5.16
CA VAL A 208 -6.85 -29.22 -4.59
C VAL A 208 -6.86 -30.30 -3.51
N LYS A 209 -7.83 -30.29 -2.60
CA LYS A 209 -7.94 -31.29 -1.53
C LYS A 209 -8.10 -32.70 -2.06
N SER A 210 -8.94 -32.89 -3.08
CA SER A 210 -9.19 -34.19 -3.69
C SER A 210 -8.05 -34.67 -4.59
N GLY A 211 -7.07 -33.82 -4.90
CA GLY A 211 -5.97 -34.11 -5.84
C GLY A 211 -6.36 -33.99 -7.31
N LYS A 212 -7.56 -33.53 -7.65
CA LYS A 212 -7.96 -33.19 -9.02
C LYS A 212 -7.09 -32.08 -9.62
N ILE A 213 -6.71 -31.10 -8.78
CA ILE A 213 -5.64 -30.15 -9.08
C ILE A 213 -4.42 -30.59 -8.27
N ALA A 214 -3.43 -31.17 -8.96
CA ALA A 214 -2.18 -31.61 -8.38
C ALA A 214 -1.12 -30.53 -8.59
N VAL A 215 -0.77 -29.81 -7.51
CA VAL A 215 0.24 -28.74 -7.53
C VAL A 215 1.09 -28.82 -6.26
N ASP A 216 2.32 -28.33 -6.35
CA ASP A 216 3.22 -28.26 -5.18
C ASP A 216 3.16 -26.90 -4.47
N SER A 217 2.66 -25.88 -5.17
CA SER A 217 2.60 -24.51 -4.69
C SER A 217 1.34 -23.78 -5.15
N LEU A 218 0.89 -22.82 -4.34
CA LEU A 218 -0.18 -21.89 -4.65
C LEU A 218 0.31 -20.47 -4.42
N TYR A 219 -0.02 -19.57 -5.32
CA TYR A 219 0.26 -18.14 -5.19
C TYR A 219 -1.00 -17.30 -5.32
N ALA A 220 -1.12 -16.29 -4.48
CA ALA A 220 -2.07 -15.21 -4.62
C ALA A 220 -1.34 -13.87 -4.51
N GLY A 221 -1.53 -13.02 -5.49
CA GLY A 221 -0.90 -11.70 -5.54
C GLY A 221 -1.48 -10.69 -4.56
N ALA A 222 -1.17 -9.42 -4.75
CA ALA A 222 -1.76 -8.31 -4.00
C ALA A 222 -3.23 -8.12 -4.41
N ASP A 223 -4.10 -8.95 -3.87
CA ASP A 223 -5.53 -9.05 -4.14
C ASP A 223 -6.31 -8.87 -2.83
N ASN A 224 -7.24 -7.91 -2.79
CA ASN A 224 -7.94 -7.59 -1.55
C ASN A 224 -8.90 -8.69 -1.11
N TYR A 225 -9.60 -9.31 -2.05
CA TYR A 225 -10.51 -10.41 -1.73
C TYR A 225 -9.72 -11.63 -1.23
N LEU A 226 -8.71 -12.07 -1.97
CA LEU A 226 -7.89 -13.23 -1.58
C LEU A 226 -7.17 -13.00 -0.25
N ALA A 227 -6.67 -11.79 0.01
CA ALA A 227 -6.10 -11.44 1.31
C ALA A 227 -7.13 -11.52 2.45
N SER A 228 -8.40 -11.20 2.19
CA SER A 228 -9.46 -11.29 3.21
C SER A 228 -9.85 -12.73 3.57
N VAL A 229 -9.66 -13.67 2.66
CA VAL A 229 -9.95 -15.11 2.84
C VAL A 229 -8.69 -15.97 3.00
N ALA A 230 -7.53 -15.34 3.21
CA ALA A 230 -6.23 -16.03 3.28
C ALA A 230 -6.19 -17.13 4.36
N LYS A 231 -6.82 -16.91 5.53
CA LYS A 231 -6.94 -17.92 6.60
C LYS A 231 -7.75 -19.12 6.16
N GLU A 232 -8.82 -18.91 5.39
CA GLU A 232 -9.64 -19.99 4.84
C GLU A 232 -8.83 -20.87 3.87
N VAL A 233 -8.10 -20.24 2.97
CA VAL A 233 -7.19 -20.94 2.03
C VAL A 233 -6.13 -21.72 2.78
N GLN A 234 -5.48 -21.10 3.80
CA GLN A 234 -4.49 -21.76 4.66
C GLN A 234 -5.06 -23.00 5.35
N ALA A 235 -6.22 -22.87 5.98
CA ALA A 235 -6.87 -23.98 6.65
C ALA A 235 -7.29 -25.11 5.71
N ALA A 236 -7.65 -24.75 4.47
CA ALA A 236 -8.11 -25.72 3.50
C ALA A 236 -6.99 -26.55 2.87
N VAL A 237 -5.88 -25.92 2.48
CA VAL A 237 -4.85 -26.56 1.62
C VAL A 237 -3.41 -26.34 2.09
N GLY A 238 -3.15 -25.50 3.08
CA GLY A 238 -1.81 -25.16 3.55
C GLY A 238 -1.00 -26.33 4.11
N ASP A 239 -1.63 -27.47 4.37
CA ASP A 239 -0.96 -28.68 4.78
C ASP A 239 -0.43 -29.52 3.61
N LYS A 240 -0.98 -29.30 2.43
CA LYS A 240 -0.70 -30.07 1.20
C LYS A 240 0.17 -29.30 0.25
N VAL A 241 -0.02 -28.00 0.12
CA VAL A 241 0.66 -27.13 -0.82
C VAL A 241 1.34 -25.95 -0.12
N ARG A 242 2.47 -25.52 -0.64
CA ARG A 242 3.17 -24.34 -0.15
C ARG A 242 2.45 -23.09 -0.63
N LEU A 243 2.07 -22.21 0.28
CA LEU A 243 1.31 -21.01 -0.02
C LEU A 243 2.23 -19.79 -0.04
N TYR A 244 2.24 -19.06 -1.13
CA TYR A 244 3.02 -17.84 -1.32
C TYR A 244 2.12 -16.65 -1.59
N GLY A 245 2.43 -15.51 -0.96
CA GLY A 245 1.58 -14.33 -1.01
C GLY A 245 2.27 -13.08 -1.55
N GLY A 246 1.50 -12.23 -2.22
CA GLY A 246 1.94 -10.93 -2.74
C GLY A 246 1.82 -9.76 -1.76
N THR A 247 1.45 -10.01 -0.51
CA THR A 247 1.44 -9.04 0.61
C THR A 247 1.79 -9.73 1.92
N GLN A 248 2.24 -8.97 2.93
CA GLN A 248 2.52 -9.49 4.27
C GLN A 248 1.27 -10.10 4.95
N THR A 249 0.08 -9.65 4.57
CA THR A 249 -1.18 -10.18 5.12
C THR A 249 -1.30 -11.70 4.99
N TYR A 250 -0.73 -12.28 3.93
CA TYR A 250 -0.76 -13.74 3.73
C TYR A 250 0.10 -14.48 4.75
N THR A 251 1.31 -14.02 5.04
CA THR A 251 2.17 -14.64 6.06
C THR A 251 1.60 -14.49 7.46
N LEU A 252 0.98 -13.34 7.77
CA LEU A 252 0.19 -13.14 8.99
C LEU A 252 -1.04 -14.07 9.08
N ALA A 253 -1.51 -14.59 7.96
CA ALA A 253 -2.56 -15.61 7.89
C ALA A 253 -2.00 -17.05 7.91
N GLY A 254 -0.69 -17.23 8.08
CA GLY A 254 -0.02 -18.53 8.16
C GLY A 254 0.48 -19.08 6.83
N TRP A 255 0.45 -18.31 5.72
CA TRP A 255 1.04 -18.74 4.46
C TRP A 255 2.57 -18.80 4.58
N LEU A 256 3.19 -19.70 3.81
CA LEU A 256 4.61 -19.99 3.92
C LEU A 256 5.51 -18.75 3.80
N ALA A 257 5.36 -18.00 2.72
CA ALA A 257 6.24 -16.85 2.50
C ALA A 257 5.61 -15.73 1.65
N ALA A 258 6.12 -14.51 1.87
CA ALA A 258 5.91 -13.34 1.04
C ALA A 258 7.23 -12.55 0.92
N TYR A 259 7.54 -12.02 -0.27
CA TYR A 259 8.67 -11.13 -0.49
C TYR A 259 8.16 -9.75 -0.93
N VAL A 260 7.95 -8.89 0.06
CA VAL A 260 7.18 -7.64 -0.08
C VAL A 260 7.66 -6.59 0.93
N PRO A 261 7.35 -5.30 0.75
CA PRO A 261 7.50 -4.33 1.84
C PRO A 261 6.58 -4.67 3.01
N SER A 262 7.01 -4.37 4.24
CA SER A 262 6.15 -4.53 5.41
C SER A 262 5.00 -3.52 5.40
N ASN A 263 3.90 -3.85 6.10
CA ASN A 263 2.80 -2.92 6.29
C ASN A 263 3.27 -1.60 6.95
N ASP A 264 4.17 -1.69 7.92
CA ASP A 264 4.75 -0.51 8.59
C ASP A 264 5.55 0.34 7.63
N ALA A 265 6.44 -0.26 6.82
CA ALA A 265 7.23 0.47 5.83
C ALA A 265 6.33 1.16 4.77
N MET A 266 5.25 0.49 4.36
CA MET A 266 4.26 1.07 3.44
C MET A 266 3.57 2.29 4.06
N GLY A 267 3.07 2.15 5.30
CA GLY A 267 2.42 3.25 6.02
C GLY A 267 3.35 4.43 6.28
N GLN A 268 4.57 4.17 6.73
CA GLN A 268 5.57 5.21 6.98
C GLN A 268 5.95 5.96 5.70
N ALA A 269 6.19 5.25 4.60
CA ALA A 269 6.51 5.87 3.33
C ALA A 269 5.34 6.71 2.78
N ALA A 270 4.10 6.25 2.94
CA ALA A 270 2.91 7.03 2.57
C ALA A 270 2.78 8.31 3.41
N ALA A 271 3.08 8.23 4.71
CA ALA A 271 3.09 9.41 5.58
C ALA A 271 4.19 10.41 5.19
N GLU A 272 5.36 9.94 4.80
CA GLU A 272 6.44 10.83 4.31
C GLU A 272 6.03 11.55 3.01
N GLN A 273 5.33 10.89 2.10
CA GLN A 273 4.74 11.55 0.93
C GLN A 273 3.65 12.54 1.33
N ALA A 274 2.77 12.15 2.25
CA ALA A 274 1.71 13.00 2.77
C ALA A 274 2.27 14.27 3.44
N ILE A 275 3.31 14.17 4.25
CA ILE A 275 3.98 15.32 4.88
C ILE A 275 4.48 16.30 3.82
N LYS A 276 5.11 15.82 2.75
CA LYS A 276 5.57 16.68 1.64
C LYS A 276 4.39 17.40 0.97
N VAL A 277 3.32 16.67 0.68
CA VAL A 277 2.11 17.21 0.05
C VAL A 277 1.42 18.25 0.95
N LEU A 278 1.24 17.93 2.25
CA LEU A 278 0.65 18.84 3.23
C LEU A 278 1.48 20.11 3.46
N ASN A 279 2.78 20.05 3.16
CA ASN A 279 3.71 21.19 3.17
C ASN A 279 3.81 21.90 1.81
N GLY A 280 2.92 21.58 0.84
CA GLY A 280 2.79 22.28 -0.43
C GLY A 280 3.61 21.71 -1.58
N ALA A 281 4.21 20.53 -1.44
CA ALA A 281 4.86 19.88 -2.58
C ALA A 281 3.81 19.42 -3.62
N ASP A 282 4.16 19.61 -4.89
CA ASP A 282 3.32 19.20 -6.02
C ASP A 282 3.33 17.68 -6.20
N PRO A 283 2.21 16.97 -6.00
CA PRO A 283 2.14 15.52 -6.16
C PRO A 283 2.57 15.03 -7.55
N ALA A 284 2.34 15.84 -8.59
CA ALA A 284 2.70 15.51 -9.97
C ALA A 284 4.21 15.31 -10.18
N LYS A 285 5.03 15.86 -9.26
CA LYS A 285 6.49 15.82 -9.29
C LYS A 285 7.11 14.93 -8.22
N LEU A 286 6.32 14.42 -7.30
CA LEU A 286 6.79 13.53 -6.26
C LEU A 286 6.80 12.07 -6.78
N PRO A 287 7.97 11.43 -6.90
CA PRO A 287 8.05 10.05 -7.35
C PRO A 287 7.22 9.11 -6.48
N VAL A 288 6.62 8.10 -7.11
CA VAL A 288 6.00 6.97 -6.40
C VAL A 288 7.08 6.16 -5.71
N VAL A 289 6.88 5.82 -4.44
CA VAL A 289 7.87 5.11 -3.64
C VAL A 289 7.53 3.62 -3.58
N LEU A 290 8.53 2.77 -3.79
CA LEU A 290 8.51 1.35 -3.43
C LEU A 290 9.43 1.17 -2.21
N PRO A 291 8.91 0.95 -1.00
CA PRO A 291 9.74 0.63 0.15
C PRO A 291 10.52 -0.67 -0.07
N LYS A 292 11.66 -0.80 0.58
CA LYS A 292 12.51 -1.99 0.43
C LYS A 292 11.74 -3.25 0.79
N PRO A 293 11.62 -4.24 -0.12
CA PRO A 293 11.01 -5.51 0.20
C PRO A 293 11.89 -6.33 1.13
N GLN A 294 11.26 -7.20 1.91
CA GLN A 294 11.91 -8.19 2.75
C GLN A 294 11.15 -9.51 2.67
N LEU A 295 11.83 -10.58 3.04
CA LEU A 295 11.24 -11.92 3.07
C LEU A 295 10.55 -12.12 4.42
N PHE A 296 9.24 -12.33 4.39
CA PHE A 296 8.46 -12.81 5.53
C PHE A 296 8.23 -14.31 5.38
N ILE A 297 8.34 -15.05 6.48
CA ILE A 297 8.11 -16.50 6.53
C ILE A 297 7.30 -16.84 7.77
N SER A 298 6.23 -17.62 7.61
CA SER A 298 5.55 -18.27 8.72
C SER A 298 6.42 -19.42 9.25
N ASP A 299 6.85 -19.31 10.49
CA ASP A 299 7.69 -20.35 11.15
C ASP A 299 6.97 -21.71 11.18
N ALA A 300 5.67 -21.69 11.48
CA ALA A 300 4.84 -22.89 11.50
C ALA A 300 4.75 -23.56 10.12
N ALA A 301 4.53 -22.79 9.05
CA ALA A 301 4.44 -23.31 7.70
C ALA A 301 5.83 -23.79 7.20
N ALA A 302 6.90 -23.08 7.52
CA ALA A 302 8.27 -23.50 7.16
C ALA A 302 8.60 -24.85 7.77
N LYS A 303 8.37 -25.05 9.07
CA LYS A 303 8.55 -26.34 9.76
C LYS A 303 7.75 -27.46 9.11
N LYS A 304 6.47 -27.19 8.79
CA LYS A 304 5.58 -28.16 8.16
C LYS A 304 6.06 -28.63 6.80
N HIS A 305 6.60 -27.71 6.00
CA HIS A 305 7.10 -28.02 4.65
C HIS A 305 8.58 -28.41 4.62
N GLY A 306 9.25 -28.57 5.80
CA GLY A 306 10.65 -28.93 5.90
C GLY A 306 11.57 -27.88 5.29
N ILE A 307 11.28 -26.60 5.52
CA ILE A 307 12.06 -25.46 5.03
C ILE A 307 12.75 -24.79 6.22
N THR A 308 14.06 -24.59 6.11
CA THR A 308 14.83 -23.79 7.05
C THR A 308 14.79 -22.32 6.56
N PRO A 309 14.20 -21.40 7.32
CA PRO A 309 14.22 -19.98 6.96
C PRO A 309 15.65 -19.45 6.89
N PRO A 310 16.01 -18.65 5.87
CA PRO A 310 17.28 -17.95 5.85
C PRO A 310 17.34 -16.89 6.97
N SER A 311 18.56 -16.57 7.43
CA SER A 311 18.77 -15.68 8.58
C SER A 311 18.23 -14.27 8.40
N GLU A 312 18.10 -13.79 7.17
CA GLU A 312 17.55 -12.48 6.80
C GLU A 312 16.02 -12.44 6.74
N ALA A 313 15.35 -13.58 6.90
CA ALA A 313 13.89 -13.63 6.88
C ALA A 313 13.28 -13.06 8.17
N ALA A 314 12.23 -12.28 8.03
CA ALA A 314 11.36 -11.89 9.14
C ALA A 314 10.39 -13.06 9.43
N LEU A 315 10.50 -13.64 10.63
CA LEU A 315 9.62 -14.74 11.03
C LEU A 315 8.29 -14.21 11.57
N GLU A 316 7.21 -14.77 11.06
CA GLU A 316 5.83 -14.53 11.52
C GLU A 316 5.38 -15.74 12.36
N SER A 317 4.86 -15.47 13.56
CA SER A 317 4.41 -16.48 14.52
C SER A 317 2.94 -16.81 14.41
#